data_15f9ed9a3c32e6e226c75d659d23bfff
#
_entry.id   15f9ed9a3c32e6e226c75d659d23bfff
#
_cell.length_a   1.000
_cell.length_b   1.000
_cell.length_c   1.000
_cell.angle_alpha   90.00
_cell.angle_beta   90.00
_cell.angle_gamma   90.00
#
_symmetry.space_group_name_H-M   'P 1'
#
loop_
_entity.id
_entity.type
_entity.pdbx_description
1 polymer ?
#
loop_
_entity_poly.entity_id
_entity_poly.type
_entity_poly.pdbx_seq_one_letter_code
_entity_poly.pdbx_strand_id
1 'polypeptide(L)'
;MISKIKNLILRVLHVSRLTDVKSKKLRILISVFLANFAVVLDVLIIVIFSYLLTNNFGYENQLVQNFIYEVANSKILLPSVVFLRFTSLFFERFNLELLSLDIQKNIRKYIMKEVYKIGNFSIADTYYFVNDVTSNITSFYKSFAILLNSFVQALFYTLFLMFTDLSIFLYFIIGALIIAFPSKYLLKKGKEYQHITFNEGRSLSYLFQRIIENLFLIKILSTFNLELKRVTRNLDRFKKSQKMNIVFGGVNSILPTFFTIFTLAILFTNFEISTLVTLEFIAILLRLFQSIGNLNSGIGLVVNSSVHVEELYKLDANKPNIKFENYKIDSNIDSAVEINEVDFQYFNSNERIFDNLNLKIKRNSHTIITGPNGSGKSTILGLIAGLYIPTKGRVLISTDKIGYVGVAPLVFEASIKDNLLYGNNLSITDEDLIKVLNDFKFYNEGKYDLSQKISNKTLSSGQLQKISFMRTILSEAKLLLLDEATSNLDRESKKLIFDILSNRNITIVNSTHNKEDFSYNNHLEIQINNNSRKVKVL
;
A
#
# COMPACT_ATOMS: atom_id res chain seq x y z
N MET A 1 10.83 7.46 27.50
CA MET A 1 9.61 7.93 26.80
C MET A 1 9.94 8.90 25.68
N ILE A 2 10.74 9.92 25.90
CA ILE A 2 11.13 10.96 24.93
C ILE A 2 11.81 10.36 23.69
N SER A 3 12.72 9.39 23.83
CA SER A 3 13.40 8.73 22.72
C SER A 3 12.44 7.95 21.79
N LYS A 4 11.42 7.28 22.36
CA LYS A 4 10.39 6.57 21.58
C LYS A 4 9.53 7.54 20.77
N ILE A 5 9.16 8.68 21.34
CA ILE A 5 8.40 9.72 20.66
C ILE A 5 9.23 10.35 19.54
N LYS A 6 10.50 10.68 19.79
CA LYS A 6 11.42 11.19 18.76
C LYS A 6 11.57 10.24 17.58
N ASN A 7 11.72 8.94 17.86
CA ASN A 7 11.81 7.92 16.80
C ASN A 7 10.49 7.80 16.00
N LEU A 8 9.34 7.88 16.66
CA LEU A 8 8.05 7.87 15.97
C LEU A 8 7.89 9.10 15.06
N ILE A 9 8.25 10.28 15.56
CA ILE A 9 8.22 11.52 14.76
C ILE A 9 9.12 11.41 13.54
N LEU A 10 10.33 10.89 13.68
CA LEU A 10 11.25 10.69 12.55
C LEU A 10 10.67 9.73 11.50
N ARG A 11 10.05 8.62 11.92
CA ARG A 11 9.39 7.67 11.02
C ARG A 11 8.18 8.30 10.31
N VAL A 12 7.36 9.05 11.04
CA VAL A 12 6.23 9.79 10.46
C VAL A 12 6.70 10.83 9.44
N LEU A 13 7.76 11.58 9.74
CA LEU A 13 8.34 12.55 8.81
C LEU A 13 8.91 11.86 7.56
N HIS A 14 9.55 10.71 7.71
CA HIS A 14 10.04 9.90 6.60
C HIS A 14 8.88 9.44 5.69
N VAL A 15 7.89 8.76 6.25
CA VAL A 15 6.71 8.29 5.51
C VAL A 15 5.94 9.48 4.90
N SER A 16 5.91 10.61 5.59
CA SER A 16 5.33 11.85 5.07
C SER A 16 5.99 12.32 3.76
N ARG A 17 7.27 12.07 3.52
CA ARG A 17 7.92 12.36 2.24
C ARG A 17 7.43 11.41 1.15
N LEU A 18 7.19 10.14 1.50
CA LEU A 18 6.71 9.12 0.55
C LEU A 18 5.30 9.41 0.03
N THR A 19 4.48 10.18 0.78
CA THR A 19 3.14 10.57 0.32
C THR A 19 3.16 11.52 -0.87
N ASP A 20 4.27 12.22 -1.11
CA ASP A 20 4.48 13.16 -2.23
C ASP A 20 3.33 14.17 -2.45
N VAL A 21 2.66 14.60 -1.37
CA VAL A 21 1.63 15.65 -1.41
C VAL A 21 2.23 16.95 -0.88
N LYS A 22 2.59 17.85 -1.79
CA LYS A 22 3.26 19.14 -1.46
C LYS A 22 2.39 20.02 -0.56
N SER A 23 1.08 20.08 -0.80
CA SER A 23 0.12 20.95 -0.10
C SER A 23 -0.43 20.37 1.22
N LYS A 24 0.00 19.17 1.67
CA LYS A 24 -0.62 18.49 2.83
C LYS A 24 -0.61 19.32 4.13
N LYS A 25 0.51 20.03 4.42
CA LYS A 25 0.60 20.89 5.61
C LYS A 25 -0.40 22.02 5.55
N LEU A 26 -0.49 22.69 4.38
CA LEU A 26 -1.44 23.77 4.15
C LEU A 26 -2.89 23.28 4.26
N ARG A 27 -3.22 22.13 3.67
CA ARG A 27 -4.57 21.55 3.76
C ARG A 27 -4.96 21.18 5.18
N ILE A 28 -4.03 20.64 5.99
CA ILE A 28 -4.28 20.37 7.42
C ILE A 28 -4.52 21.70 8.16
N LEU A 29 -3.70 22.73 7.92
CA LEU A 29 -3.90 24.05 8.53
C LEU A 29 -5.24 24.69 8.15
N ILE A 30 -5.64 24.60 6.88
CA ILE A 30 -6.96 25.08 6.41
C ILE A 30 -8.09 24.32 7.14
N SER A 31 -7.98 22.99 7.29
CA SER A 31 -8.98 22.22 8.02
C SER A 31 -9.04 22.62 9.48
N VAL A 32 -7.89 22.83 10.14
CA VAL A 32 -7.84 23.31 11.52
C VAL A 32 -8.48 24.71 11.64
N PHE A 33 -8.19 25.60 10.70
CA PHE A 33 -8.79 26.95 10.70
C PHE A 33 -10.32 26.88 10.53
N LEU A 34 -10.82 26.16 9.52
CA LEU A 34 -12.26 26.04 9.24
C LEU A 34 -13.02 25.37 10.39
N ALA A 35 -12.44 24.32 11.00
CA ALA A 35 -13.04 23.64 12.14
C ALA A 35 -13.15 24.58 13.36
N ASN A 36 -12.12 25.36 13.64
CA ASN A 36 -12.12 26.29 14.80
C ASN A 36 -12.94 27.55 14.54
N PHE A 37 -13.00 28.02 13.30
CA PHE A 37 -13.94 29.08 12.93
C PHE A 37 -15.39 28.65 13.17
N ALA A 38 -15.73 27.39 12.80
CA ALA A 38 -17.05 26.84 13.12
C ALA A 38 -17.33 26.76 14.64
N VAL A 39 -16.29 26.53 15.47
CA VAL A 39 -16.42 26.55 16.95
C VAL A 39 -16.75 27.92 17.47
N VAL A 40 -16.13 28.99 16.96
CA VAL A 40 -16.46 30.37 17.32
C VAL A 40 -17.93 30.66 16.99
N LEU A 41 -18.40 30.24 15.80
CA LEU A 41 -19.81 30.38 15.43
C LEU A 41 -20.74 29.55 16.34
N ASP A 42 -20.31 28.34 16.78
CA ASP A 42 -21.05 27.51 17.73
C ASP A 42 -21.28 28.25 19.07
N VAL A 43 -20.21 28.83 19.63
CA VAL A 43 -20.32 29.59 20.88
C VAL A 43 -21.25 30.77 20.71
N LEU A 44 -21.13 31.51 19.61
CA LEU A 44 -22.02 32.62 19.29
C LEU A 44 -23.49 32.18 19.23
N ILE A 45 -23.79 31.07 18.56
CA ILE A 45 -25.14 30.50 18.46
C ILE A 45 -25.67 30.11 19.87
N ILE A 46 -24.84 29.48 20.71
CA ILE A 46 -25.22 29.10 22.08
C ILE A 46 -25.58 30.34 22.92
N VAL A 47 -24.75 31.38 22.86
CA VAL A 47 -24.98 32.64 23.58
C VAL A 47 -26.27 33.32 23.12
N ILE A 48 -26.51 33.39 21.81
CA ILE A 48 -27.73 33.97 21.25
C ILE A 48 -28.98 33.18 21.67
N PHE A 49 -28.94 31.85 21.62
CA PHE A 49 -30.06 31.02 22.06
C PHE A 49 -30.31 31.13 23.56
N SER A 50 -29.25 31.21 24.37
CA SER A 50 -29.39 31.48 25.81
C SER A 50 -30.12 32.79 26.05
N TYR A 51 -29.72 33.88 25.37
CA TYR A 51 -30.41 35.18 25.46
C TYR A 51 -31.88 35.08 25.02
N LEU A 52 -32.18 34.42 23.90
CA LEU A 52 -33.57 34.27 23.43
C LEU A 52 -34.47 33.49 24.40
N LEU A 53 -33.90 32.55 25.18
CA LEU A 53 -34.65 31.74 26.15
C LEU A 53 -34.82 32.40 27.48
N THR A 54 -33.79 33.16 27.97
CA THR A 54 -33.77 33.72 29.32
C THR A 54 -34.09 35.19 29.38
N ASN A 55 -34.06 35.91 28.25
CA ASN A 55 -34.13 37.38 28.14
C ASN A 55 -33.08 38.08 29.00
N ASN A 56 -32.00 37.40 29.36
CA ASN A 56 -30.96 37.95 30.21
C ASN A 56 -29.61 37.88 29.49
N PHE A 57 -28.82 38.98 29.58
CA PHE A 57 -27.46 39.00 29.06
C PHE A 57 -26.52 38.50 30.16
N GLY A 58 -25.83 37.39 29.91
CA GLY A 58 -24.80 36.86 30.83
C GLY A 58 -23.51 37.70 30.88
N TYR A 59 -23.46 38.84 30.18
CA TYR A 59 -22.27 39.67 30.03
C TYR A 59 -22.56 41.14 30.38
N GLU A 60 -21.64 41.79 31.08
CA GLU A 60 -21.76 43.20 31.46
C GLU A 60 -21.36 44.17 30.33
N ASN A 61 -20.62 43.72 29.34
CA ASN A 61 -20.12 44.57 28.25
C ASN A 61 -21.23 44.97 27.28
N GLN A 62 -21.53 46.26 27.24
CA GLN A 62 -22.62 46.86 26.46
C GLN A 62 -22.47 46.65 24.93
N LEU A 63 -21.24 46.58 24.41
CA LEU A 63 -20.99 46.27 22.98
C LEU A 63 -21.37 44.83 22.62
N VAL A 64 -21.07 43.89 23.53
CA VAL A 64 -21.43 42.48 23.35
C VAL A 64 -22.94 42.29 23.43
N GLN A 65 -23.60 42.97 24.40
CA GLN A 65 -25.07 42.95 24.54
C GLN A 65 -25.77 43.47 23.29
N ASN A 66 -25.34 44.62 22.76
CA ASN A 66 -25.93 45.23 21.56
C ASN A 66 -25.75 44.29 20.35
N PHE A 67 -24.57 43.70 20.17
CA PHE A 67 -24.29 42.75 19.10
C PHE A 67 -25.19 41.49 19.19
N ILE A 68 -25.31 40.89 20.38
CA ILE A 68 -26.18 39.75 20.62
C ILE A 68 -27.64 40.10 20.31
N TYR A 69 -28.10 41.27 20.77
CA TYR A 69 -29.44 41.75 20.52
C TYR A 69 -29.75 41.95 19.03
N GLU A 70 -28.86 42.59 18.29
CA GLU A 70 -29.01 42.80 16.85
C GLU A 70 -29.06 41.46 16.07
N VAL A 71 -28.17 40.52 16.39
CA VAL A 71 -28.15 39.22 15.71
C VAL A 71 -29.37 38.36 16.09
N ALA A 72 -29.77 38.38 17.36
CA ALA A 72 -30.93 37.62 17.86
C ALA A 72 -32.25 38.07 17.24
N ASN A 73 -32.45 39.37 17.06
CA ASN A 73 -33.68 39.94 16.50
C ASN A 73 -33.69 40.03 14.97
N SER A 74 -32.56 39.80 14.33
CA SER A 74 -32.48 39.83 12.87
C SER A 74 -32.96 38.52 12.24
N LYS A 75 -33.96 38.62 11.35
CA LYS A 75 -34.49 37.49 10.59
C LYS A 75 -33.46 36.89 9.62
N ILE A 76 -32.38 37.61 9.30
CA ILE A 76 -31.38 37.23 8.30
C ILE A 76 -30.04 36.83 8.96
N LEU A 77 -29.59 37.59 9.98
CA LEU A 77 -28.25 37.39 10.55
C LEU A 77 -28.09 36.04 11.26
N LEU A 78 -29.03 35.64 12.10
CA LEU A 78 -28.97 34.37 12.82
C LEU A 78 -28.97 33.16 11.85
N PRO A 79 -29.90 33.05 10.87
CA PRO A 79 -29.83 32.00 9.84
C PRO A 79 -28.52 32.02 9.05
N SER A 80 -27.96 33.22 8.75
CA SER A 80 -26.69 33.36 8.04
C SER A 80 -25.50 32.82 8.85
N VAL A 81 -25.47 33.05 10.14
CA VAL A 81 -24.44 32.49 11.05
C VAL A 81 -24.51 30.97 11.07
N VAL A 82 -25.72 30.39 11.15
CA VAL A 82 -25.92 28.94 11.13
C VAL A 82 -25.48 28.35 9.77
N PHE A 83 -25.81 29.03 8.66
CA PHE A 83 -25.40 28.60 7.32
C PHE A 83 -23.87 28.67 7.15
N LEU A 84 -23.23 29.75 7.64
CA LEU A 84 -21.79 29.91 7.57
C LEU A 84 -21.05 28.84 8.38
N ARG A 85 -21.58 28.47 9.56
CA ARG A 85 -21.08 27.35 10.36
C ARG A 85 -21.16 26.05 9.58
N PHE A 86 -22.31 25.76 8.97
CA PHE A 86 -22.51 24.54 8.18
C PHE A 86 -21.53 24.47 7.00
N THR A 87 -21.37 25.55 6.24
CA THR A 87 -20.45 25.62 5.10
C THR A 87 -19.00 25.44 5.53
N SER A 88 -18.59 26.02 6.66
CA SER A 88 -17.24 25.84 7.21
C SER A 88 -16.94 24.38 7.55
N LEU A 89 -17.87 23.68 8.20
CA LEU A 89 -17.72 22.26 8.51
C LEU A 89 -17.74 21.37 7.25
N PHE A 90 -18.56 21.73 6.25
CA PHE A 90 -18.58 21.03 4.97
C PHE A 90 -17.24 21.13 4.26
N PHE A 91 -16.70 22.34 4.12
CA PHE A 91 -15.42 22.54 3.44
C PHE A 91 -14.24 21.94 4.21
N GLU A 92 -14.28 21.94 5.55
CA GLU A 92 -13.31 21.23 6.38
C GLU A 92 -13.27 19.74 6.05
N ARG A 93 -14.43 19.06 6.10
CA ARG A 93 -14.53 17.63 5.80
C ARG A 93 -14.14 17.33 4.37
N PHE A 94 -14.63 18.10 3.42
CA PHE A 94 -14.33 17.96 2.01
C PHE A 94 -12.83 18.06 1.72
N ASN A 95 -12.16 19.06 2.32
CA ASN A 95 -10.71 19.24 2.17
C ASN A 95 -9.91 18.07 2.76
N LEU A 96 -10.33 17.49 3.90
CA LEU A 96 -9.68 16.32 4.50
C LEU A 96 -9.89 15.05 3.67
N GLU A 97 -11.08 14.83 3.10
CA GLU A 97 -11.34 13.69 2.22
C GLU A 97 -10.52 13.78 0.94
N LEU A 98 -10.42 14.95 0.31
CA LEU A 98 -9.56 15.15 -0.86
C LEU A 98 -8.07 14.89 -0.52
N LEU A 99 -7.60 15.37 0.63
CA LEU A 99 -6.23 15.09 1.09
C LEU A 99 -6.01 13.58 1.26
N SER A 100 -6.99 12.89 1.82
CA SER A 100 -7.02 11.46 2.02
C SER A 100 -6.85 10.70 0.69
N LEU A 101 -7.62 11.07 -0.33
CA LEU A 101 -7.55 10.46 -1.67
C LEU A 101 -6.20 10.69 -2.35
N ASP A 102 -5.63 11.89 -2.26
CA ASP A 102 -4.32 12.21 -2.83
C ASP A 102 -3.20 11.39 -2.16
N ILE A 103 -3.21 11.27 -0.84
CA ILE A 103 -2.27 10.44 -0.09
C ILE A 103 -2.40 8.97 -0.51
N GLN A 104 -3.64 8.45 -0.59
CA GLN A 104 -3.91 7.07 -0.98
C GLN A 104 -3.37 6.77 -2.38
N LYS A 105 -3.66 7.64 -3.36
CA LYS A 105 -3.18 7.54 -4.74
C LYS A 105 -1.64 7.46 -4.78
N ASN A 106 -0.99 8.38 -4.09
CA ASN A 106 0.48 8.51 -4.17
C ASN A 106 1.20 7.37 -3.46
N ILE A 107 0.71 6.91 -2.30
CA ILE A 107 1.30 5.75 -1.60
C ILE A 107 1.11 4.48 -2.43
N ARG A 108 -0.07 4.25 -3.03
CA ARG A 108 -0.27 3.10 -3.93
C ARG A 108 0.71 3.12 -5.10
N LYS A 109 0.86 4.29 -5.74
CA LYS A 109 1.84 4.47 -6.82
C LYS A 109 3.27 4.21 -6.35
N TYR A 110 3.62 4.67 -5.15
CA TYR A 110 4.92 4.44 -4.54
C TYR A 110 5.16 2.93 -4.31
N ILE A 111 4.22 2.23 -3.65
CA ILE A 111 4.34 0.79 -3.36
C ILE A 111 4.48 -0.01 -4.67
N MET A 112 3.66 0.28 -5.69
CA MET A 112 3.74 -0.41 -6.98
C MET A 112 5.10 -0.23 -7.65
N LYS A 113 5.69 0.98 -7.58
CA LYS A 113 7.04 1.22 -8.09
C LYS A 113 8.10 0.43 -7.33
N GLU A 114 7.98 0.34 -6.00
CA GLU A 114 8.95 -0.39 -5.18
C GLU A 114 8.82 -1.92 -5.37
N VAL A 115 7.59 -2.43 -5.45
CA VAL A 115 7.34 -3.85 -5.79
C VAL A 115 7.99 -4.22 -7.13
N TYR A 116 7.84 -3.35 -8.13
CA TYR A 116 8.48 -3.54 -9.44
C TYR A 116 10.01 -3.55 -9.35
N LYS A 117 10.60 -2.64 -8.57
CA LYS A 117 12.06 -2.54 -8.42
C LYS A 117 12.68 -3.71 -7.66
N ILE A 118 12.03 -4.16 -6.60
CA ILE A 118 12.57 -5.22 -5.73
C ILE A 118 12.34 -6.60 -6.34
N GLY A 119 11.27 -6.78 -7.14
CA GLY A 119 11.00 -8.00 -7.91
C GLY A 119 10.69 -9.27 -7.11
N ASN A 120 10.73 -9.24 -5.78
CA ASN A 120 10.59 -10.41 -4.91
C ASN A 120 9.53 -10.21 -3.81
N PHE A 121 8.40 -9.61 -4.16
CA PHE A 121 7.23 -9.49 -3.27
C PHE A 121 6.24 -10.62 -3.52
N SER A 122 5.68 -11.18 -2.44
CA SER A 122 4.53 -12.07 -2.59
C SER A 122 3.30 -11.26 -3.04
N ILE A 123 2.40 -11.91 -3.78
CA ILE A 123 1.14 -11.29 -4.22
C ILE A 123 0.34 -10.84 -2.99
N ALA A 124 0.30 -11.65 -1.91
CA ALA A 124 -0.42 -11.32 -0.69
C ALA A 124 0.18 -10.10 0.03
N ASP A 125 1.51 -10.01 0.15
CA ASP A 125 2.15 -8.84 0.74
C ASP A 125 1.88 -7.60 -0.08
N THR A 126 2.01 -7.68 -1.41
CA THR A 126 1.71 -6.56 -2.31
C THR A 126 0.28 -6.06 -2.13
N TYR A 127 -0.69 -6.98 -2.17
CA TYR A 127 -2.10 -6.66 -2.00
C TYR A 127 -2.38 -6.03 -0.63
N TYR A 128 -1.81 -6.59 0.43
CA TYR A 128 -1.91 -6.08 1.79
C TYR A 128 -1.34 -4.66 1.92
N PHE A 129 -0.13 -4.41 1.39
CA PHE A 129 0.47 -3.07 1.43
C PHE A 129 -0.31 -2.05 0.60
N VAL A 130 -0.77 -2.43 -0.61
CA VAL A 130 -1.50 -1.52 -1.51
C VAL A 130 -2.88 -1.14 -0.95
N ASN A 131 -3.58 -2.06 -0.28
CA ASN A 131 -4.93 -1.82 0.22
C ASN A 131 -4.95 -1.46 1.72
N ASP A 132 -4.52 -2.38 2.58
CA ASP A 132 -4.70 -2.23 4.03
C ASP A 132 -3.74 -1.21 4.63
N VAL A 133 -2.45 -1.32 4.34
CA VAL A 133 -1.43 -0.40 4.87
C VAL A 133 -1.69 1.01 4.36
N THR A 134 -1.99 1.16 3.07
CA THR A 134 -2.28 2.48 2.46
C THR A 134 -3.51 3.12 3.08
N SER A 135 -4.62 2.39 3.25
CA SER A 135 -5.85 2.88 3.87
C SER A 135 -5.62 3.34 5.31
N ASN A 136 -4.86 2.57 6.10
CA ASN A 136 -4.55 2.94 7.48
C ASN A 136 -3.59 4.12 7.61
N ILE A 137 -2.62 4.28 6.70
CA ILE A 137 -1.77 5.47 6.64
C ILE A 137 -2.59 6.71 6.30
N THR A 138 -3.54 6.58 5.38
CA THR A 138 -4.47 7.66 5.05
C THR A 138 -5.30 8.06 6.27
N SER A 139 -5.81 7.08 7.00
CA SER A 139 -6.52 7.28 8.27
C SER A 139 -5.65 7.96 9.33
N PHE A 140 -4.34 7.70 9.35
CA PHE A 140 -3.40 8.39 10.24
C PHE A 140 -3.41 9.91 10.03
N TYR A 141 -3.30 10.38 8.78
CA TYR A 141 -3.30 11.82 8.49
C TYR A 141 -4.64 12.48 8.79
N LYS A 142 -5.75 11.81 8.50
CA LYS A 142 -7.10 12.26 8.83
C LYS A 142 -7.28 12.37 10.36
N SER A 143 -6.88 11.35 11.09
CA SER A 143 -6.96 11.32 12.55
C SER A 143 -6.04 12.35 13.21
N PHE A 144 -4.88 12.61 12.60
CA PHE A 144 -3.97 13.65 13.06
C PHE A 144 -4.58 15.06 12.91
N ALA A 145 -5.28 15.33 11.81
CA ALA A 145 -6.02 16.59 11.65
C ALA A 145 -7.15 16.71 12.68
N ILE A 146 -7.93 15.65 12.90
CA ILE A 146 -9.00 15.62 13.94
C ILE A 146 -8.41 15.88 15.33
N LEU A 147 -7.24 15.27 15.63
CA LEU A 147 -6.55 15.48 16.91
C LEU A 147 -6.17 16.95 17.10
N LEU A 148 -5.58 17.58 16.08
CA LEU A 148 -5.23 19.01 16.12
C LEU A 148 -6.47 19.88 16.28
N ASN A 149 -7.55 19.61 15.54
CA ASN A 149 -8.82 20.31 15.65
C ASN A 149 -9.36 20.22 17.07
N SER A 150 -9.46 19.01 17.63
CA SER A 150 -9.99 18.79 18.98
C SER A 150 -9.12 19.42 20.06
N PHE A 151 -7.79 19.47 19.85
CA PHE A 151 -6.89 20.15 20.78
C PHE A 151 -7.14 21.66 20.83
N VAL A 152 -7.23 22.31 19.66
CA VAL A 152 -7.50 23.76 19.58
C VAL A 152 -8.90 24.09 20.11
N GLN A 153 -9.90 23.24 19.81
CA GLN A 153 -11.27 23.38 20.33
C GLN A 153 -11.29 23.27 21.86
N ALA A 154 -10.62 22.26 22.42
CA ALA A 154 -10.53 22.11 23.89
C ALA A 154 -9.87 23.31 24.52
N LEU A 155 -8.80 23.86 23.93
CA LEU A 155 -8.13 25.07 24.41
C LEU A 155 -9.05 26.30 24.36
N PHE A 156 -9.79 26.45 23.25
CA PHE A 156 -10.73 27.55 23.08
C PHE A 156 -11.86 27.51 24.12
N TYR A 157 -12.51 26.36 24.31
CA TYR A 157 -13.56 26.20 25.31
C TYR A 157 -13.03 26.36 26.76
N THR A 158 -11.80 25.87 27.00
CA THR A 158 -11.13 26.04 28.28
C THR A 158 -10.94 27.54 28.62
N LEU A 159 -10.38 28.30 27.67
CA LEU A 159 -10.19 29.75 27.86
C LEU A 159 -11.52 30.46 28.07
N PHE A 160 -12.53 30.11 27.28
CA PHE A 160 -13.85 30.71 27.44
C PHE A 160 -14.44 30.46 28.84
N LEU A 161 -14.41 29.22 29.35
CA LEU A 161 -14.91 28.90 30.69
C LEU A 161 -14.10 29.55 31.81
N MET A 162 -12.79 29.73 31.64
CA MET A 162 -11.96 30.47 32.61
C MET A 162 -12.36 31.95 32.74
N PHE A 163 -12.82 32.56 31.63
CA PHE A 163 -13.28 33.95 31.66
C PHE A 163 -14.70 34.11 32.21
N THR A 164 -15.52 33.04 32.20
CA THR A 164 -16.89 33.08 32.74
C THR A 164 -16.92 32.80 34.23
N ASP A 165 -16.35 31.71 34.71
CA ASP A 165 -16.26 31.36 36.14
C ASP A 165 -15.05 30.43 36.39
N LEU A 166 -14.02 31.01 37.00
CA LEU A 166 -12.78 30.31 37.29
C LEU A 166 -12.96 29.25 38.40
N SER A 167 -13.81 29.52 39.40
CA SER A 167 -13.95 28.64 40.56
C SER A 167 -14.62 27.32 40.18
N ILE A 168 -15.72 27.38 39.43
CA ILE A 168 -16.42 26.20 38.96
C ILE A 168 -15.54 25.42 37.99
N PHE A 169 -14.80 26.14 37.12
CA PHE A 169 -13.90 25.52 36.16
C PHE A 169 -12.77 24.69 36.82
N LEU A 170 -12.21 25.15 37.95
CA LEU A 170 -11.18 24.43 38.70
C LEU A 170 -11.65 23.05 39.21
N TYR A 171 -12.89 22.90 39.64
CA TYR A 171 -13.46 21.62 40.04
C TYR A 171 -13.45 20.62 38.87
N PHE A 172 -13.76 21.10 37.66
CA PHE A 172 -13.73 20.22 36.47
C PHE A 172 -12.34 19.86 36.02
N ILE A 173 -11.31 20.70 36.23
CA ILE A 173 -9.90 20.33 35.96
C ILE A 173 -9.47 19.15 36.85
N ILE A 174 -9.80 19.17 38.13
CA ILE A 174 -9.48 18.08 39.05
C ILE A 174 -10.09 16.77 38.52
N GLY A 175 -11.35 16.81 38.08
CA GLY A 175 -12.02 15.67 37.46
C GLY A 175 -11.34 15.17 36.19
N ALA A 176 -10.89 16.10 35.33
CA ALA A 176 -10.18 15.75 34.10
C ALA A 176 -8.84 15.03 34.37
N LEU A 177 -8.12 15.44 35.45
CA LEU A 177 -6.88 14.78 35.87
C LEU A 177 -7.12 13.35 36.36
N ILE A 178 -8.22 13.08 37.05
CA ILE A 178 -8.62 11.75 37.50
C ILE A 178 -8.85 10.82 36.27
N ILE A 179 -9.48 11.34 35.21
CA ILE A 179 -9.75 10.58 33.97
C ILE A 179 -8.48 10.27 33.19
N ALA A 180 -7.46 11.11 33.27
CA ALA A 180 -6.21 10.92 32.50
C ALA A 180 -5.52 9.59 32.82
N PHE A 181 -5.64 9.08 34.05
CA PHE A 181 -5.01 7.84 34.47
C PHE A 181 -5.62 6.60 33.80
N PRO A 182 -6.94 6.34 33.87
CA PRO A 182 -7.56 5.22 33.16
C PRO A 182 -7.43 5.35 31.62
N SER A 183 -7.49 6.55 31.05
CA SER A 183 -7.28 6.78 29.63
C SER A 183 -5.92 6.27 29.14
N LYS A 184 -4.85 6.50 29.89
CA LYS A 184 -3.50 6.01 29.56
C LYS A 184 -3.44 4.49 29.51
N TYR A 185 -4.11 3.81 30.43
CA TYR A 185 -4.20 2.34 30.45
C TYR A 185 -4.97 1.82 29.24
N LEU A 186 -6.13 2.41 28.93
CA LEU A 186 -6.98 2.03 27.80
C LEU A 186 -6.27 2.21 26.46
N LEU A 187 -5.56 3.33 26.27
CA LEU A 187 -4.74 3.59 25.08
C LEU A 187 -3.62 2.56 24.91
N LYS A 188 -2.93 2.19 26.00
CA LYS A 188 -1.86 1.18 25.95
C LYS A 188 -2.42 -0.19 25.52
N LYS A 189 -3.54 -0.60 26.10
CA LYS A 189 -4.21 -1.87 25.75
C LYS A 189 -4.75 -1.88 24.34
N GLY A 190 -5.38 -0.79 23.90
CA GLY A 190 -5.82 -0.62 22.51
C GLY A 190 -4.67 -0.83 21.53
N LYS A 191 -3.50 -0.21 21.77
CA LYS A 191 -2.31 -0.39 20.92
C LYS A 191 -1.80 -1.84 20.89
N GLU A 192 -1.77 -2.53 22.03
CA GLU A 192 -1.36 -3.95 22.11
C GLU A 192 -2.27 -4.81 21.19
N TYR A 193 -3.59 -4.66 21.33
CA TYR A 193 -4.55 -5.39 20.48
C TYR A 193 -4.50 -5.00 19.02
N GLN A 194 -4.18 -3.74 18.70
CA GLN A 194 -3.99 -3.31 17.31
C GLN A 194 -2.80 -4.03 16.64
N HIS A 195 -1.68 -4.20 17.36
CA HIS A 195 -0.55 -4.98 16.83
C HIS A 195 -0.92 -6.46 16.60
N ILE A 196 -1.70 -7.06 17.50
CA ILE A 196 -2.19 -8.43 17.30
C ILE A 196 -3.09 -8.50 16.07
N THR A 197 -4.04 -7.56 15.94
CA THR A 197 -4.96 -7.47 14.79
C THR A 197 -4.20 -7.33 13.47
N PHE A 198 -3.15 -6.51 13.44
CA PHE A 198 -2.28 -6.36 12.29
C PHE A 198 -1.65 -7.69 11.87
N ASN A 199 -1.03 -8.42 12.81
CA ASN A 199 -0.35 -9.67 12.53
C ASN A 199 -1.33 -10.78 12.09
N GLU A 200 -2.50 -10.88 12.71
CA GLU A 200 -3.54 -11.84 12.32
C GLU A 200 -4.14 -11.50 10.95
N GLY A 201 -4.32 -10.21 10.63
CA GLY A 201 -4.78 -9.77 9.31
C GLY A 201 -3.80 -10.15 8.20
N ARG A 202 -2.50 -9.95 8.43
CA ARG A 202 -1.45 -10.38 7.50
C ARG A 202 -1.44 -11.90 7.31
N SER A 203 -1.57 -12.65 8.39
CA SER A 203 -1.65 -14.12 8.35
C SER A 203 -2.86 -14.61 7.55
N LEU A 204 -4.02 -13.94 7.65
CA LEU A 204 -5.21 -14.23 6.87
C LEU A 204 -4.99 -13.99 5.38
N SER A 205 -4.32 -12.92 4.99
CA SER A 205 -4.01 -12.63 3.59
C SER A 205 -3.18 -13.75 2.96
N TYR A 206 -2.17 -14.26 3.68
CA TYR A 206 -1.39 -15.43 3.23
C TYR A 206 -2.21 -16.71 3.11
N LEU A 207 -3.13 -16.96 4.05
CA LEU A 207 -4.01 -18.12 4.00
C LEU A 207 -4.95 -18.07 2.79
N PHE A 208 -5.54 -16.90 2.51
CA PHE A 208 -6.40 -16.73 1.34
C PHE A 208 -5.63 -16.93 0.04
N GLN A 209 -4.43 -16.32 -0.09
CA GLN A 209 -3.58 -16.53 -1.24
C GLN A 209 -3.30 -18.02 -1.46
N ARG A 210 -2.86 -18.74 -0.41
CA ARG A 210 -2.56 -20.17 -0.47
C ARG A 210 -3.76 -20.99 -0.94
N ILE A 211 -4.96 -20.70 -0.45
CA ILE A 211 -6.18 -21.42 -0.84
C ILE A 211 -6.51 -21.16 -2.32
N ILE A 212 -6.42 -19.89 -2.76
CA ILE A 212 -6.75 -19.52 -4.14
C ILE A 212 -5.75 -20.15 -5.12
N GLU A 213 -4.45 -20.08 -4.83
CA GLU A 213 -3.39 -20.69 -5.67
C GLU A 213 -3.52 -22.20 -5.77
N ASN A 214 -4.01 -22.88 -4.71
CA ASN A 214 -4.11 -24.33 -4.65
C ASN A 214 -5.56 -24.85 -4.74
N LEU A 215 -6.50 -24.04 -5.26
CA LEU A 215 -7.92 -24.37 -5.30
C LEU A 215 -8.20 -25.70 -6.02
N PHE A 216 -7.46 -26.00 -7.10
CA PHE A 216 -7.58 -27.24 -7.85
C PHE A 216 -7.20 -28.46 -6.98
N LEU A 217 -6.08 -28.38 -6.27
CA LEU A 217 -5.63 -29.43 -5.35
C LEU A 217 -6.63 -29.67 -4.21
N ILE A 218 -7.15 -28.57 -3.63
CA ILE A 218 -8.13 -28.61 -2.54
C ILE A 218 -9.42 -29.31 -3.00
N LYS A 219 -9.85 -29.05 -4.25
CA LYS A 219 -11.03 -29.71 -4.83
C LYS A 219 -10.80 -31.19 -5.09
N ILE A 220 -9.67 -31.58 -5.72
CA ILE A 220 -9.35 -32.97 -6.02
C ILE A 220 -9.26 -33.79 -4.73
N LEU A 221 -8.56 -33.26 -3.72
CA LEU A 221 -8.37 -33.95 -2.46
C LEU A 221 -9.55 -33.80 -1.48
N SER A 222 -10.61 -33.09 -1.89
CA SER A 222 -11.80 -32.84 -1.07
C SER A 222 -11.49 -32.27 0.32
N THR A 223 -10.41 -31.47 0.44
CA THR A 223 -9.91 -30.94 1.71
C THR A 223 -10.48 -29.56 2.08
N PHE A 224 -11.52 -29.09 1.37
CA PHE A 224 -12.11 -27.77 1.58
C PHE A 224 -12.52 -27.52 3.04
N ASN A 225 -13.16 -28.47 3.70
CA ASN A 225 -13.60 -28.33 5.09
C ASN A 225 -12.43 -28.15 6.05
N LEU A 226 -11.28 -28.78 5.79
CA LEU A 226 -10.06 -28.63 6.57
C LEU A 226 -9.48 -27.22 6.43
N GLU A 227 -9.41 -26.72 5.20
CA GLU A 227 -8.93 -25.35 4.95
C GLU A 227 -9.90 -24.31 5.51
N LEU A 228 -11.21 -24.50 5.36
CA LEU A 228 -12.24 -23.65 5.94
C LEU A 228 -12.11 -23.57 7.47
N LYS A 229 -11.87 -24.70 8.15
CA LYS A 229 -11.65 -24.73 9.61
C LYS A 229 -10.41 -23.93 10.01
N ARG A 230 -9.32 -23.98 9.22
CA ARG A 230 -8.11 -23.17 9.46
C ARG A 230 -8.39 -21.67 9.31
N VAL A 231 -9.07 -21.29 8.23
CA VAL A 231 -9.46 -19.88 7.99
C VAL A 231 -10.35 -19.38 9.11
N THR A 232 -11.40 -20.13 9.50
CA THR A 232 -12.33 -19.75 10.55
C THR A 232 -11.60 -19.52 11.87
N ARG A 233 -10.66 -20.40 12.26
CA ARG A 233 -9.86 -20.21 13.47
C ARG A 233 -9.06 -18.90 13.46
N ASN A 234 -8.46 -18.53 12.34
CA ASN A 234 -7.69 -17.29 12.21
C ASN A 234 -8.62 -16.06 12.16
N LEU A 235 -9.77 -16.18 11.50
CA LEU A 235 -10.82 -15.16 11.52
C LEU A 235 -11.33 -14.88 12.94
N ASP A 236 -11.52 -15.93 13.76
CA ASP A 236 -11.95 -15.79 15.14
C ASP A 236 -10.89 -15.06 16.00
N ARG A 237 -9.60 -15.36 15.78
CA ARG A 237 -8.50 -14.65 16.46
C ARG A 237 -8.46 -13.18 16.04
N PHE A 238 -8.54 -12.92 14.74
CA PHE A 238 -8.61 -11.56 14.19
C PHE A 238 -9.80 -10.79 14.77
N LYS A 239 -11.01 -11.39 14.71
CA LYS A 239 -12.24 -10.82 15.29
C LYS A 239 -12.08 -10.52 16.78
N LYS A 240 -11.51 -11.45 17.56
CA LYS A 240 -11.30 -11.27 19.01
C LYS A 240 -10.37 -10.09 19.30
N SER A 241 -9.23 -9.98 18.60
CA SER A 241 -8.29 -8.88 18.78
C SER A 241 -8.88 -7.55 18.37
N GLN A 242 -9.58 -7.50 17.23
CA GLN A 242 -10.25 -6.30 16.73
C GLN A 242 -11.37 -5.85 17.68
N LYS A 243 -12.20 -6.79 18.20
CA LYS A 243 -13.23 -6.50 19.20
C LYS A 243 -12.63 -5.83 20.43
N MET A 244 -11.52 -6.38 20.96
CA MET A 244 -10.88 -5.80 22.15
C MET A 244 -10.32 -4.39 21.87
N ASN A 245 -9.72 -4.17 20.69
CA ASN A 245 -9.27 -2.83 20.29
C ASN A 245 -10.43 -1.82 20.22
N ILE A 246 -11.57 -2.22 19.65
CA ILE A 246 -12.79 -1.38 19.57
C ILE A 246 -13.32 -1.08 20.98
N VAL A 247 -13.37 -2.07 21.88
CA VAL A 247 -13.83 -1.86 23.26
C VAL A 247 -12.93 -0.87 23.99
N PHE A 248 -11.61 -1.07 23.99
CA PHE A 248 -10.69 -0.15 24.67
C PHE A 248 -10.71 1.26 24.07
N GLY A 249 -10.78 1.38 22.73
CA GLY A 249 -10.89 2.67 22.05
C GLY A 249 -12.23 3.35 22.31
N GLY A 250 -13.34 2.62 22.25
CA GLY A 250 -14.69 3.14 22.49
C GLY A 250 -14.88 3.64 23.92
N VAL A 251 -14.49 2.81 24.91
CA VAL A 251 -14.55 3.24 26.33
C VAL A 251 -13.71 4.50 26.55
N ASN A 252 -12.50 4.56 25.98
CA ASN A 252 -11.61 5.71 26.12
C ASN A 252 -12.20 7.00 25.52
N SER A 253 -12.96 6.91 24.43
CA SER A 253 -13.57 8.09 23.79
C SER A 253 -14.80 8.62 24.54
N ILE A 254 -15.58 7.73 25.19
CA ILE A 254 -16.82 8.09 25.90
C ILE A 254 -16.56 8.53 27.35
N LEU A 255 -15.48 8.03 27.94
CA LEU A 255 -15.13 8.23 29.35
C LEU A 255 -15.20 9.72 29.79
N PRO A 256 -14.65 10.70 29.06
CA PRO A 256 -14.72 12.11 29.46
C PRO A 256 -16.15 12.64 29.53
N THR A 257 -16.97 12.35 28.52
CA THR A 257 -18.37 12.82 28.46
C THR A 257 -19.21 12.17 29.56
N PHE A 258 -19.03 10.87 29.79
CA PHE A 258 -19.69 10.17 30.90
C PHE A 258 -19.38 10.81 32.25
N PHE A 259 -18.09 11.05 32.51
CA PHE A 259 -17.65 11.65 33.77
C PHE A 259 -18.24 13.04 33.95
N THR A 260 -18.30 13.86 32.90
CA THR A 260 -18.88 15.19 32.95
C THR A 260 -20.36 15.15 33.33
N ILE A 261 -21.14 14.32 32.64
CA ILE A 261 -22.58 14.21 32.92
C ILE A 261 -22.79 13.68 34.34
N PHE A 262 -21.98 12.72 34.76
CA PHE A 262 -22.05 12.12 36.09
C PHE A 262 -21.71 13.15 37.18
N THR A 263 -20.65 13.94 37.02
CA THR A 263 -20.29 15.01 37.98
C THR A 263 -21.33 16.10 38.01
N LEU A 264 -21.88 16.55 36.87
CA LEU A 264 -22.98 17.51 36.84
C LEU A 264 -24.21 16.96 37.57
N ALA A 265 -24.59 15.71 37.33
CA ALA A 265 -25.72 15.10 38.02
C ALA A 265 -25.53 15.11 39.56
N ILE A 266 -24.34 14.75 40.05
CA ILE A 266 -24.04 14.81 41.49
C ILE A 266 -24.10 16.24 42.04
N LEU A 267 -23.54 17.21 41.30
CA LEU A 267 -23.54 18.61 41.72
C LEU A 267 -24.95 19.18 41.79
N PHE A 268 -25.80 18.90 40.81
CA PHE A 268 -27.18 19.39 40.79
C PHE A 268 -28.09 18.72 41.83
N THR A 269 -27.80 17.44 42.20
CA THR A 269 -28.63 16.72 43.19
C THR A 269 -28.25 17.01 44.65
N ASN A 270 -26.96 17.30 44.91
CA ASN A 270 -26.45 17.40 46.28
C ASN A 270 -26.09 18.84 46.73
N PHE A 271 -26.00 19.79 45.77
CA PHE A 271 -25.61 21.16 46.05
C PHE A 271 -26.58 22.12 45.35
N GLU A 272 -27.00 23.21 46.04
CA GLU A 272 -27.86 24.25 45.46
C GLU A 272 -27.11 25.14 44.44
N ILE A 273 -26.36 24.53 43.54
CA ILE A 273 -25.54 25.21 42.50
C ILE A 273 -26.41 25.71 41.33
N SER A 274 -27.68 25.31 41.28
CA SER A 274 -28.61 25.67 40.19
C SER A 274 -28.77 27.18 39.97
N THR A 275 -28.53 28.00 40.97
CA THR A 275 -28.60 29.46 40.90
C THR A 275 -27.32 30.14 40.41
N LEU A 276 -26.18 29.41 40.40
CA LEU A 276 -24.85 29.96 40.09
C LEU A 276 -24.40 29.61 38.67
N VAL A 277 -24.99 28.58 38.02
CA VAL A 277 -24.53 28.08 36.73
C VAL A 277 -25.49 28.48 35.62
N THR A 278 -24.99 29.26 34.67
CA THR A 278 -25.77 29.68 33.49
C THR A 278 -25.93 28.53 32.49
N LEU A 279 -27.01 28.59 31.69
CA LEU A 279 -27.26 27.63 30.60
C LEU A 279 -26.10 27.57 29.61
N GLU A 280 -25.49 28.72 29.34
CA GLU A 280 -24.30 28.84 28.46
C GLU A 280 -23.11 28.08 29.01
N PHE A 281 -22.83 28.22 30.30
CA PHE A 281 -21.73 27.54 30.97
C PHE A 281 -21.88 26.00 30.81
N ILE A 282 -23.08 25.46 31.07
CA ILE A 282 -23.37 24.04 30.94
C ILE A 282 -23.15 23.57 29.48
N ALA A 283 -23.70 24.33 28.53
CA ALA A 283 -23.60 23.96 27.10
C ALA A 283 -22.14 23.95 26.62
N ILE A 284 -21.34 24.94 27.01
CA ILE A 284 -19.94 25.05 26.62
C ILE A 284 -19.08 24.01 27.36
N LEU A 285 -19.41 23.73 28.63
CA LEU A 285 -18.75 22.64 29.37
C LEU A 285 -18.96 21.26 28.70
N LEU A 286 -20.18 20.97 28.28
CA LEU A 286 -20.46 19.73 27.52
C LEU A 286 -19.66 19.69 26.22
N ARG A 287 -19.53 20.83 25.51
CA ARG A 287 -18.69 20.94 24.30
C ARG A 287 -17.21 20.72 24.60
N LEU A 288 -16.69 21.26 25.70
CA LEU A 288 -15.31 21.03 26.14
C LEU A 288 -15.03 19.53 26.32
N PHE A 289 -15.88 18.84 27.09
CA PHE A 289 -15.65 17.41 27.35
C PHE A 289 -15.89 16.52 26.12
N GLN A 290 -16.81 16.90 25.24
CA GLN A 290 -16.95 16.29 23.94
C GLN A 290 -15.66 16.44 23.12
N SER A 291 -15.05 17.62 23.14
CA SER A 291 -13.78 17.90 22.48
C SER A 291 -12.63 17.07 23.07
N ILE A 292 -12.57 16.92 24.41
CA ILE A 292 -11.62 16.02 25.09
C ILE A 292 -11.85 14.55 24.69
N GLY A 293 -13.11 14.11 24.59
CA GLY A 293 -13.45 12.78 24.08
C GLY A 293 -12.96 12.54 22.65
N ASN A 294 -13.17 13.51 21.77
CA ASN A 294 -12.67 13.49 20.39
C ASN A 294 -11.13 13.49 20.35
N LEU A 295 -10.48 14.24 21.23
CA LEU A 295 -9.03 14.26 21.37
C LEU A 295 -8.49 12.89 21.78
N ASN A 296 -9.11 12.24 22.79
CA ASN A 296 -8.75 10.88 23.21
C ASN A 296 -8.95 9.86 22.10
N SER A 297 -10.07 9.95 21.37
CA SER A 297 -10.35 9.11 20.21
C SER A 297 -9.30 9.35 19.10
N GLY A 298 -8.99 10.61 18.80
CA GLY A 298 -7.96 11.01 17.83
C GLY A 298 -6.58 10.46 18.18
N ILE A 299 -6.17 10.55 19.44
CA ILE A 299 -4.92 9.94 19.94
C ILE A 299 -4.94 8.43 19.72
N GLY A 300 -6.06 7.75 20.06
CA GLY A 300 -6.22 6.32 19.86
C GLY A 300 -6.06 5.91 18.39
N LEU A 301 -6.72 6.62 17.50
CA LEU A 301 -6.64 6.36 16.05
C LEU A 301 -5.24 6.63 15.47
N VAL A 302 -4.58 7.72 15.88
CA VAL A 302 -3.19 8.01 15.48
C VAL A 302 -2.24 6.93 15.98
N VAL A 303 -2.39 6.48 17.23
CA VAL A 303 -1.58 5.42 17.83
C VAL A 303 -1.80 4.10 17.09
N ASN A 304 -3.05 3.74 16.79
CA ASN A 304 -3.39 2.51 16.07
C ASN A 304 -2.82 2.54 14.64
N SER A 305 -3.04 3.63 13.91
CA SER A 305 -2.55 3.78 12.53
C SER A 305 -1.04 3.90 12.45
N SER A 306 -0.35 4.29 13.53
CA SER A 306 1.11 4.39 13.58
C SER A 306 1.82 3.05 13.36
N VAL A 307 1.15 1.92 13.60
CA VAL A 307 1.66 0.57 13.31
C VAL A 307 1.91 0.41 11.82
N HIS A 308 0.98 0.88 10.99
CA HIS A 308 1.08 0.80 9.53
C HIS A 308 2.12 1.78 8.97
N VAL A 309 2.27 2.95 9.59
CA VAL A 309 3.37 3.90 9.30
C VAL A 309 4.72 3.25 9.58
N GLU A 310 4.84 2.51 10.68
CA GLU A 310 6.06 1.79 11.04
C GLU A 310 6.39 0.68 10.03
N GLU A 311 5.39 -0.07 9.56
CA GLU A 311 5.59 -1.13 8.57
C GLU A 311 6.00 -0.56 7.19
N LEU A 312 5.39 0.53 6.73
CA LEU A 312 5.83 1.19 5.49
C LEU A 312 7.25 1.78 5.64
N TYR A 313 7.58 2.32 6.81
CA TYR A 313 8.94 2.78 7.10
C TYR A 313 9.95 1.63 7.03
N LYS A 314 9.64 0.46 7.64
CA LYS A 314 10.52 -0.71 7.59
C LYS A 314 10.71 -1.22 6.16
N LEU A 315 9.64 -1.23 5.38
CA LEU A 315 9.71 -1.61 3.97
C LEU A 315 10.66 -0.68 3.20
N ASP A 316 10.59 0.63 3.43
CA ASP A 316 11.47 1.60 2.77
C ASP A 316 12.91 1.58 3.30
N ALA A 317 13.08 1.46 4.62
CA ALA A 317 14.40 1.47 5.27
C ALA A 317 15.21 0.18 5.05
N ASN A 318 14.52 -0.96 4.91
CA ASN A 318 15.16 -2.26 4.69
C ASN A 318 15.29 -2.60 3.19
N LYS A 319 15.11 -1.62 2.31
CA LYS A 319 15.38 -1.83 0.89
C LYS A 319 16.79 -2.36 0.70
N PRO A 320 16.97 -3.41 -0.11
CA PRO A 320 18.30 -3.80 -0.50
C PRO A 320 18.97 -2.59 -1.16
N ASN A 321 20.22 -2.36 -0.83
CA ASN A 321 21.04 -1.32 -1.47
C ASN A 321 21.37 -1.80 -2.89
N ILE A 322 20.34 -1.79 -3.76
CA ILE A 322 20.46 -2.23 -5.14
C ILE A 322 21.22 -1.15 -5.88
N LYS A 323 22.48 -1.43 -6.16
CA LYS A 323 23.29 -0.59 -7.03
C LYS A 323 22.89 -0.88 -8.47
N PHE A 324 21.95 -0.13 -9.00
CA PHE A 324 21.53 -0.23 -10.41
C PHE A 324 22.71 -0.05 -11.37
N GLU A 325 23.80 0.56 -10.92
CA GLU A 325 25.06 0.66 -11.65
C GLU A 325 25.72 -0.69 -11.95
N ASN A 326 25.35 -1.74 -11.19
CA ASN A 326 25.83 -3.10 -11.41
C ASN A 326 25.14 -3.80 -12.60
N TYR A 327 24.11 -3.20 -13.16
CA TYR A 327 23.43 -3.65 -14.38
C TYR A 327 23.38 -2.51 -15.38
N LYS A 328 24.01 -2.66 -16.54
CA LYS A 328 24.11 -1.60 -17.54
C LYS A 328 23.87 -2.12 -18.95
N ILE A 329 23.12 -1.35 -19.71
CA ILE A 329 23.02 -1.52 -21.16
C ILE A 329 24.17 -0.74 -21.79
N ASP A 330 25.03 -1.44 -22.53
CA ASP A 330 26.17 -0.85 -23.21
C ASP A 330 26.27 -1.43 -24.63
N SER A 331 25.86 -0.64 -25.60
CA SER A 331 25.86 -1.06 -27.02
C SER A 331 27.27 -1.26 -27.58
N ASN A 332 28.31 -0.76 -26.91
CA ASN A 332 29.70 -0.78 -27.38
C ASN A 332 30.46 -2.06 -27.01
N ILE A 333 29.87 -2.94 -26.18
CA ILE A 333 30.51 -4.23 -25.89
C ILE A 333 30.45 -5.14 -27.13
N ASP A 334 31.51 -5.90 -27.39
CA ASP A 334 31.58 -6.84 -28.54
C ASP A 334 30.67 -8.06 -28.38
N SER A 335 30.35 -8.43 -27.15
CA SER A 335 29.48 -9.54 -26.78
C SER A 335 28.02 -9.09 -26.67
N ALA A 336 27.11 -10.05 -26.66
CA ALA A 336 25.71 -9.78 -26.33
C ALA A 336 25.51 -9.57 -24.83
N VAL A 337 26.23 -10.35 -24.01
CA VAL A 337 26.18 -10.31 -22.55
C VAL A 337 27.59 -10.50 -21.97
N GLU A 338 27.93 -9.71 -20.98
CA GLU A 338 29.11 -9.89 -20.12
C GLU A 338 28.70 -9.85 -18.66
N ILE A 339 29.03 -10.90 -17.93
CA ILE A 339 28.90 -11.00 -16.49
C ILE A 339 30.30 -11.04 -15.90
N ASN A 340 30.66 -10.01 -15.13
CA ASN A 340 32.01 -9.81 -14.64
C ASN A 340 32.01 -9.81 -13.10
N GLU A 341 32.64 -10.82 -12.50
CA GLU A 341 32.86 -10.98 -11.04
C GLU A 341 31.58 -10.86 -10.22
N VAL A 342 30.48 -11.46 -10.70
CA VAL A 342 29.16 -11.29 -10.10
C VAL A 342 28.98 -12.20 -8.89
N ASP A 343 28.69 -11.59 -7.73
CA ASP A 343 28.11 -12.23 -6.56
C ASP A 343 26.59 -12.01 -6.55
N PHE A 344 25.83 -13.07 -6.32
CA PHE A 344 24.38 -12.97 -6.23
C PHE A 344 23.79 -13.83 -5.12
N GLN A 345 22.83 -13.24 -4.40
CA GLN A 345 22.05 -13.84 -3.33
C GLN A 345 20.62 -13.30 -3.41
N TYR A 346 19.61 -14.15 -3.25
CA TYR A 346 18.23 -13.71 -3.20
C TYR A 346 17.94 -12.89 -1.94
N PHE A 347 17.06 -11.92 -2.07
CA PHE A 347 16.59 -11.13 -0.93
C PHE A 347 16.00 -12.04 0.15
N ASN A 348 16.36 -11.80 1.42
CA ASN A 348 16.01 -12.63 2.58
C ASN A 348 16.48 -14.10 2.55
N SER A 349 17.39 -14.47 1.66
CA SER A 349 18.07 -15.77 1.69
C SER A 349 19.46 -15.63 2.31
N ASN A 350 19.89 -16.63 3.08
CA ASN A 350 21.28 -16.72 3.57
C ASN A 350 22.17 -17.49 2.58
N GLU A 351 21.58 -18.07 1.52
CA GLU A 351 22.32 -18.84 0.53
C GLU A 351 22.82 -17.95 -0.60
N ARG A 352 24.14 -17.94 -0.81
CA ARG A 352 24.78 -17.31 -1.96
C ARG A 352 24.63 -18.23 -3.16
N ILE A 353 23.99 -17.74 -4.24
CA ILE A 353 23.75 -18.52 -5.45
C ILE A 353 24.96 -18.54 -6.35
N PHE A 354 25.56 -17.37 -6.58
CA PHE A 354 26.81 -17.25 -7.33
C PHE A 354 27.84 -16.47 -6.54
N ASP A 355 29.11 -16.92 -6.67
CA ASP A 355 30.29 -16.30 -6.08
C ASP A 355 31.31 -16.14 -7.19
N ASN A 356 31.65 -14.89 -7.53
CA ASN A 356 32.58 -14.52 -8.59
C ASN A 356 32.23 -15.12 -9.96
N LEU A 357 30.95 -15.03 -10.37
CA LEU A 357 30.50 -15.53 -11.67
C LEU A 357 31.07 -14.67 -12.79
N ASN A 358 31.77 -15.33 -13.74
CA ASN A 358 32.25 -14.72 -14.96
C ASN A 358 31.68 -15.47 -16.17
N LEU A 359 31.07 -14.73 -17.11
CA LEU A 359 30.41 -15.31 -18.28
C LEU A 359 30.39 -14.30 -19.43
N LYS A 360 30.66 -14.78 -20.65
CA LYS A 360 30.58 -13.99 -21.86
C LYS A 360 29.78 -14.73 -22.94
N ILE A 361 28.76 -14.07 -23.50
CA ILE A 361 27.90 -14.62 -24.56
C ILE A 361 28.10 -13.80 -25.83
N LYS A 362 28.44 -14.48 -26.91
CA LYS A 362 28.68 -13.86 -28.23
C LYS A 362 27.37 -13.39 -28.85
N ARG A 363 27.44 -12.30 -29.64
CA ARG A 363 26.29 -11.84 -30.44
C ARG A 363 25.92 -12.86 -31.51
N ASN A 364 24.65 -12.92 -31.89
CA ASN A 364 24.12 -13.77 -32.95
C ASN A 364 24.49 -15.24 -32.75
N SER A 365 24.59 -15.70 -31.52
CA SER A 365 24.88 -17.11 -31.20
C SER A 365 23.76 -17.73 -30.38
N HIS A 366 23.60 -19.03 -30.48
CA HIS A 366 22.74 -19.81 -29.61
C HIS A 366 23.60 -20.46 -28.53
N THR A 367 23.41 -20.01 -27.29
CA THR A 367 24.08 -20.57 -26.11
C THR A 367 23.09 -21.36 -25.28
N ILE A 368 23.36 -22.63 -25.02
CA ILE A 368 22.58 -23.45 -24.11
C ILE A 368 23.18 -23.44 -22.71
N ILE A 369 22.31 -23.46 -21.69
CA ILE A 369 22.66 -23.60 -20.28
C ILE A 369 22.05 -24.88 -19.75
N THR A 370 22.89 -25.82 -19.31
CA THR A 370 22.46 -27.09 -18.69
C THR A 370 22.90 -27.16 -17.23
N GLY A 371 22.31 -28.09 -16.50
CA GLY A 371 22.63 -28.33 -15.08
C GLY A 371 21.45 -28.90 -14.33
N PRO A 372 21.66 -29.45 -13.13
CA PRO A 372 20.60 -30.00 -12.31
C PRO A 372 19.55 -28.97 -11.89
N ASN A 373 18.40 -29.45 -11.38
CA ASN A 373 17.39 -28.54 -10.82
C ASN A 373 17.98 -27.78 -9.63
N GLY A 374 17.66 -26.48 -9.52
CA GLY A 374 18.20 -25.62 -8.46
C GLY A 374 19.65 -25.16 -8.68
N SER A 375 20.28 -25.47 -9.82
CA SER A 375 21.66 -25.04 -10.11
C SER A 375 21.80 -23.55 -10.39
N GLY A 376 20.71 -22.81 -10.63
CA GLY A 376 20.74 -21.37 -10.90
C GLY A 376 20.59 -21.00 -12.38
N LYS A 377 20.13 -21.91 -13.25
CA LYS A 377 19.87 -21.63 -14.69
C LYS A 377 18.97 -20.41 -14.86
N SER A 378 17.77 -20.44 -14.27
CA SER A 378 16.81 -19.31 -14.33
C SER A 378 17.34 -18.06 -13.62
N THR A 379 18.24 -18.22 -12.64
CA THR A 379 18.91 -17.08 -11.98
C THR A 379 19.85 -16.36 -12.92
N ILE A 380 20.63 -17.08 -13.75
CA ILE A 380 21.47 -16.45 -14.79
C ILE A 380 20.59 -15.71 -15.79
N LEU A 381 19.51 -16.32 -16.27
CA LEU A 381 18.56 -15.65 -17.18
C LEU A 381 17.97 -14.40 -16.52
N GLY A 382 17.60 -14.46 -15.24
CA GLY A 382 17.09 -13.30 -14.48
C GLY A 382 18.12 -12.19 -14.29
N LEU A 383 19.39 -12.52 -14.11
CA LEU A 383 20.49 -11.54 -14.06
C LEU A 383 20.68 -10.88 -15.44
N ILE A 384 20.65 -11.65 -16.52
CA ILE A 384 20.75 -11.12 -17.90
C ILE A 384 19.53 -10.24 -18.24
N ALA A 385 18.33 -10.62 -17.80
CA ALA A 385 17.09 -9.84 -18.00
C ALA A 385 17.01 -8.57 -17.13
N GLY A 386 17.94 -8.38 -16.17
CA GLY A 386 17.86 -7.27 -15.21
C GLY A 386 16.74 -7.41 -14.18
N LEU A 387 16.12 -8.61 -14.08
CA LEU A 387 15.16 -8.93 -13.02
C LEU A 387 15.85 -9.03 -11.67
N TYR A 388 17.09 -9.51 -11.68
CA TYR A 388 17.94 -9.59 -10.51
C TYR A 388 19.17 -8.71 -10.72
N ILE A 389 19.49 -7.90 -9.73
CA ILE A 389 20.68 -7.05 -9.75
C ILE A 389 21.72 -7.66 -8.84
N PRO A 390 22.96 -7.85 -9.31
CA PRO A 390 24.02 -8.49 -8.52
C PRO A 390 24.39 -7.64 -7.31
N THR A 391 24.81 -8.32 -6.24
CA THR A 391 25.30 -7.67 -5.00
C THR A 391 26.69 -7.10 -5.18
N LYS A 392 27.51 -7.76 -6.00
CA LYS A 392 28.84 -7.30 -6.44
C LYS A 392 29.01 -7.63 -7.92
N GLY A 393 30.03 -7.04 -8.54
CA GLY A 393 30.34 -7.22 -9.94
C GLY A 393 29.39 -6.46 -10.85
N ARG A 394 29.40 -6.80 -12.14
CA ARG A 394 28.61 -6.09 -13.17
C ARG A 394 28.03 -7.05 -14.19
N VAL A 395 26.80 -6.76 -14.61
CA VAL A 395 26.17 -7.37 -15.78
C VAL A 395 26.04 -6.28 -16.84
N LEU A 396 26.65 -6.52 -17.99
CA LEU A 396 26.60 -5.66 -19.16
C LEU A 396 25.84 -6.39 -20.27
N ILE A 397 24.89 -5.72 -20.90
CA ILE A 397 24.13 -6.24 -22.03
C ILE A 397 24.19 -5.25 -23.19
N SER A 398 24.27 -5.77 -24.41
CA SER A 398 24.44 -4.94 -25.61
C SER A 398 23.14 -4.30 -26.13
N THR A 399 21.98 -4.65 -25.59
CA THR A 399 20.66 -4.22 -26.10
C THR A 399 19.62 -4.19 -24.99
N ASP A 400 18.67 -3.29 -25.11
CA ASP A 400 17.44 -3.22 -24.30
C ASP A 400 16.28 -4.06 -24.89
N LYS A 401 16.42 -4.51 -26.17
CA LYS A 401 15.43 -5.34 -26.86
C LYS A 401 15.58 -6.81 -26.43
N ILE A 402 15.10 -7.14 -25.23
CA ILE A 402 15.14 -8.49 -24.66
C ILE A 402 13.78 -9.16 -24.81
N GLY A 403 13.77 -10.38 -25.34
CA GLY A 403 12.62 -11.28 -25.31
C GLY A 403 12.80 -12.36 -24.25
N TYR A 404 11.71 -12.77 -23.62
CA TYR A 404 11.71 -13.86 -22.64
C TYR A 404 10.55 -14.83 -22.88
N VAL A 405 10.87 -16.12 -22.90
CA VAL A 405 9.88 -17.21 -22.94
C VAL A 405 10.24 -18.21 -21.85
N GLY A 406 9.35 -18.40 -20.88
CA GLY A 406 9.57 -19.29 -19.75
C GLY A 406 8.72 -20.56 -19.80
N VAL A 407 8.92 -21.44 -18.81
CA VAL A 407 8.12 -22.66 -18.58
C VAL A 407 6.64 -22.34 -18.44
N ALA A 408 6.33 -21.30 -17.66
CA ALA A 408 4.98 -20.79 -17.49
C ALA A 408 4.79 -19.59 -18.43
N PRO A 409 3.99 -19.72 -19.48
CA PRO A 409 3.74 -18.64 -20.41
C PRO A 409 3.04 -17.47 -19.73
N LEU A 410 3.51 -16.26 -19.99
CA LEU A 410 2.96 -15.03 -19.43
C LEU A 410 1.91 -14.46 -20.40
N VAL A 411 0.64 -14.78 -20.15
CA VAL A 411 -0.51 -14.29 -20.93
C VAL A 411 -1.46 -13.54 -19.99
N PHE A 412 -1.90 -12.36 -20.42
CA PHE A 412 -2.88 -11.57 -19.69
C PHE A 412 -4.30 -11.97 -20.09
N GLU A 413 -5.26 -11.80 -19.18
CA GLU A 413 -6.68 -11.90 -19.50
C GLU A 413 -7.12 -10.68 -20.32
N ALA A 414 -6.82 -10.70 -21.62
CA ALA A 414 -7.02 -9.63 -22.58
C ALA A 414 -7.22 -10.19 -23.99
N SER A 415 -7.39 -9.35 -25.01
CA SER A 415 -7.50 -9.81 -26.40
C SER A 415 -6.21 -10.45 -26.91
N ILE A 416 -6.28 -11.26 -27.98
CA ILE A 416 -5.10 -11.77 -28.69
C ILE A 416 -4.21 -10.60 -29.10
N LYS A 417 -4.79 -9.55 -29.68
CA LYS A 417 -4.08 -8.34 -30.11
C LYS A 417 -3.31 -7.70 -28.96
N ASP A 418 -3.97 -7.45 -27.82
CA ASP A 418 -3.32 -6.84 -26.65
C ASP A 418 -2.18 -7.70 -26.11
N ASN A 419 -2.35 -9.02 -26.12
CA ASN A 419 -1.31 -9.94 -25.69
C ASN A 419 -0.10 -9.97 -26.64
N LEU A 420 -0.31 -9.91 -27.94
CA LEU A 420 0.77 -9.88 -28.94
C LEU A 420 1.53 -8.55 -28.93
N LEU A 421 0.82 -7.43 -28.74
CA LEU A 421 1.40 -6.09 -28.74
C LEU A 421 1.92 -5.64 -27.37
N TYR A 422 1.76 -6.45 -26.32
CA TYR A 422 2.20 -6.07 -24.98
C TYR A 422 3.72 -5.85 -24.92
N GLY A 423 4.12 -4.65 -24.47
CA GLY A 423 5.53 -4.23 -24.42
C GLY A 423 6.10 -3.78 -25.77
N ASN A 424 5.26 -3.67 -26.80
CA ASN A 424 5.64 -3.28 -28.13
C ASN A 424 5.16 -1.85 -28.45
N ASN A 425 6.09 -0.96 -28.84
CA ASN A 425 5.80 0.43 -29.22
C ASN A 425 5.78 0.63 -30.73
N LEU A 426 5.87 -0.43 -31.52
CA LEU A 426 5.91 -0.37 -32.98
C LEU A 426 4.48 -0.28 -33.53
N SER A 427 4.31 0.42 -34.65
CA SER A 427 3.07 0.46 -35.41
C SER A 427 2.94 -0.85 -36.22
N ILE A 428 2.45 -1.91 -35.59
CA ILE A 428 2.20 -3.21 -36.19
C ILE A 428 0.75 -3.25 -36.67
N THR A 429 0.55 -3.61 -37.94
CA THR A 429 -0.80 -3.72 -38.51
C THR A 429 -1.48 -5.02 -38.11
N ASP A 430 -2.82 -5.06 -38.21
CA ASP A 430 -3.57 -6.29 -37.97
C ASP A 430 -3.19 -7.40 -38.96
N GLU A 431 -2.78 -7.03 -40.19
CA GLU A 431 -2.28 -7.95 -41.20
C GLU A 431 -0.96 -8.62 -40.76
N ASP A 432 -0.03 -7.87 -40.17
CA ASP A 432 1.22 -8.40 -39.63
C ASP A 432 0.96 -9.36 -38.49
N LEU A 433 -0.01 -9.07 -37.61
CA LEU A 433 -0.41 -9.95 -36.52
C LEU A 433 -1.00 -11.27 -37.06
N ILE A 434 -1.88 -11.18 -38.05
CA ILE A 434 -2.49 -12.37 -38.68
C ILE A 434 -1.40 -13.20 -39.38
N LYS A 435 -0.43 -12.55 -40.05
CA LYS A 435 0.69 -13.26 -40.68
C LYS A 435 1.51 -14.05 -39.66
N VAL A 436 1.86 -13.43 -38.51
CA VAL A 436 2.62 -14.13 -37.46
C VAL A 436 1.80 -15.28 -36.84
N LEU A 437 0.48 -15.10 -36.65
CA LEU A 437 -0.41 -16.16 -36.16
C LEU A 437 -0.44 -17.36 -37.15
N ASN A 438 -0.44 -17.11 -38.47
CA ASN A 438 -0.36 -18.11 -39.48
C ASN A 438 1.01 -18.82 -39.52
N ASP A 439 2.11 -18.05 -39.47
CA ASP A 439 3.48 -18.58 -39.46
C ASP A 439 3.70 -19.55 -38.28
N PHE A 440 3.08 -19.28 -37.13
CA PHE A 440 3.13 -20.15 -35.94
C PHE A 440 2.06 -21.25 -35.92
N LYS A 441 1.20 -21.34 -36.94
CA LYS A 441 0.07 -22.29 -36.98
C LYS A 441 -0.70 -22.26 -35.64
N PHE A 442 -1.14 -21.07 -35.25
CA PHE A 442 -1.76 -20.88 -33.92
C PHE A 442 -3.11 -21.60 -33.80
N TYR A 443 -3.96 -21.50 -34.82
CA TYR A 443 -5.17 -22.31 -35.02
C TYR A 443 -5.10 -23.09 -36.33
N ASN A 444 -5.76 -24.24 -36.39
CA ASN A 444 -5.74 -25.10 -37.57
C ASN A 444 -6.56 -24.53 -38.75
N GLU A 445 -7.56 -23.68 -38.48
CA GLU A 445 -8.50 -23.20 -39.50
C GLU A 445 -8.17 -21.84 -40.12
N GLY A 446 -7.07 -21.21 -39.71
CA GLY A 446 -6.57 -19.95 -40.32
C GLY A 446 -7.46 -18.71 -40.18
N LYS A 447 -8.57 -18.79 -39.44
CA LYS A 447 -9.40 -17.63 -39.12
C LYS A 447 -9.07 -17.11 -37.70
N TYR A 448 -8.64 -15.85 -37.63
CA TYR A 448 -8.25 -15.23 -36.36
C TYR A 448 -9.12 -14.05 -36.03
N ASP A 449 -9.80 -14.09 -34.89
CA ASP A 449 -10.43 -12.92 -34.29
C ASP A 449 -9.44 -12.30 -33.29
N LEU A 450 -8.79 -11.21 -33.69
CA LEU A 450 -7.80 -10.51 -32.88
C LEU A 450 -8.43 -9.90 -31.60
N SER A 451 -9.76 -9.70 -31.57
CA SER A 451 -10.49 -9.20 -30.41
C SER A 451 -10.84 -10.29 -29.40
N GLN A 452 -10.67 -11.58 -29.78
CA GLN A 452 -10.95 -12.72 -28.92
C GLN A 452 -10.15 -12.61 -27.62
N LYS A 453 -10.85 -12.65 -26.47
CA LYS A 453 -10.23 -12.69 -25.15
C LYS A 453 -9.61 -14.05 -24.86
N ILE A 454 -8.35 -14.03 -24.47
CA ILE A 454 -7.58 -15.20 -24.09
C ILE A 454 -7.08 -15.10 -22.65
N SER A 455 -6.82 -16.23 -22.04
CA SER A 455 -6.27 -16.35 -20.69
C SER A 455 -5.55 -17.69 -20.54
N ASN A 456 -4.84 -17.88 -19.42
CA ASN A 456 -4.22 -19.16 -19.08
C ASN A 456 -5.24 -20.33 -18.94
N LYS A 457 -6.56 -20.03 -18.91
CA LYS A 457 -7.63 -21.04 -18.80
C LYS A 457 -8.28 -21.39 -20.14
N THR A 458 -8.13 -20.53 -21.15
CA THR A 458 -8.82 -20.67 -22.44
C THR A 458 -7.94 -21.25 -23.54
N LEU A 459 -6.61 -21.24 -23.35
CA LEU A 459 -5.63 -21.74 -24.31
C LEU A 459 -4.91 -22.98 -23.78
N SER A 460 -4.48 -23.85 -24.70
CA SER A 460 -3.58 -24.96 -24.36
C SER A 460 -2.19 -24.44 -23.97
N SER A 461 -1.40 -25.24 -23.23
CA SER A 461 -0.03 -24.87 -22.85
C SER A 461 0.86 -24.55 -24.05
N GLY A 462 0.71 -25.31 -25.15
CA GLY A 462 1.44 -25.05 -26.40
C GLY A 462 1.01 -23.72 -27.06
N GLN A 463 -0.28 -23.39 -27.09
CA GLN A 463 -0.76 -22.13 -27.62
C GLN A 463 -0.26 -20.95 -26.78
N LEU A 464 -0.27 -21.08 -25.45
CA LEU A 464 0.27 -20.06 -24.55
C LEU A 464 1.76 -19.80 -24.82
N GLN A 465 2.54 -20.85 -25.05
CA GLN A 465 3.95 -20.72 -25.43
C GLN A 465 4.12 -20.05 -26.79
N LYS A 466 3.31 -20.43 -27.80
CA LYS A 466 3.32 -19.77 -29.12
C LYS A 466 3.05 -18.25 -29.01
N ILE A 467 2.08 -17.81 -28.18
CA ILE A 467 1.84 -16.37 -27.91
C ILE A 467 3.12 -15.70 -27.38
N SER A 468 3.81 -16.33 -26.44
CA SER A 468 5.04 -15.76 -25.86
C SER A 468 6.16 -15.65 -26.90
N PHE A 469 6.33 -16.64 -27.79
CA PHE A 469 7.30 -16.56 -28.90
C PHE A 469 6.91 -15.49 -29.93
N MET A 470 5.63 -15.43 -30.34
CA MET A 470 5.15 -14.42 -31.29
C MET A 470 5.37 -13.00 -30.76
N ARG A 471 5.10 -12.77 -29.46
CA ARG A 471 5.38 -11.49 -28.79
C ARG A 471 6.85 -11.08 -28.92
N THR A 472 7.79 -12.00 -28.66
CA THR A 472 9.22 -11.73 -28.78
C THR A 472 9.66 -11.41 -30.19
N ILE A 473 9.06 -12.04 -31.17
CA ILE A 473 9.35 -11.76 -32.58
C ILE A 473 8.81 -10.39 -33.01
N LEU A 474 7.58 -10.07 -32.60
CA LEU A 474 6.94 -8.78 -32.87
C LEU A 474 7.65 -7.63 -32.18
N SER A 475 8.28 -7.84 -31.02
CA SER A 475 9.09 -6.84 -30.33
C SER A 475 10.48 -6.62 -30.92
N GLU A 476 10.83 -7.31 -32.01
CA GLU A 476 12.16 -7.29 -32.61
C GLU A 476 13.29 -7.54 -31.62
N ALA A 477 13.08 -8.50 -30.71
CA ALA A 477 14.06 -8.85 -29.70
C ALA A 477 15.40 -9.24 -30.37
N LYS A 478 16.49 -8.65 -29.88
CA LYS A 478 17.86 -8.98 -30.30
C LYS A 478 18.56 -9.96 -29.35
N LEU A 479 18.05 -10.06 -28.13
CA LEU A 479 18.47 -11.04 -27.13
C LEU A 479 17.25 -11.80 -26.64
N LEU A 480 17.20 -13.11 -26.89
CA LEU A 480 16.10 -13.99 -26.52
C LEU A 480 16.54 -14.93 -25.40
N LEU A 481 15.84 -14.87 -24.29
CA LEU A 481 16.04 -15.72 -23.12
C LEU A 481 14.95 -16.78 -23.07
N LEU A 482 15.36 -18.04 -23.13
CA LEU A 482 14.48 -19.21 -23.10
C LEU A 482 14.73 -19.98 -21.79
N ASP A 483 13.69 -20.10 -20.94
CA ASP A 483 13.76 -20.86 -19.70
C ASP A 483 12.85 -22.09 -19.81
N GLU A 484 13.43 -23.22 -20.25
CA GLU A 484 12.71 -24.48 -20.55
C GLU A 484 11.48 -24.26 -21.45
N ALA A 485 11.57 -23.28 -22.34
CA ALA A 485 10.46 -22.72 -23.09
C ALA A 485 9.80 -23.67 -24.08
N THR A 486 10.38 -24.82 -24.30
CA THR A 486 9.87 -25.81 -25.28
C THR A 486 9.30 -27.07 -24.64
N SER A 487 9.23 -27.12 -23.31
CA SER A 487 8.78 -28.32 -22.58
C SER A 487 7.34 -28.75 -22.92
N ASN A 488 6.46 -27.79 -23.24
CA ASN A 488 5.06 -28.04 -23.55
C ASN A 488 4.74 -28.04 -25.07
N LEU A 489 5.76 -28.02 -25.94
CA LEU A 489 5.58 -28.02 -27.38
C LEU A 489 5.83 -29.42 -27.97
N ASP A 490 5.00 -29.78 -28.95
CA ASP A 490 5.25 -30.96 -29.77
C ASP A 490 6.47 -30.77 -30.68
N ARG A 491 6.96 -31.87 -31.26
CA ARG A 491 8.18 -31.88 -32.07
C ARG A 491 8.08 -31.00 -33.32
N GLU A 492 6.91 -30.93 -33.95
CA GLU A 492 6.69 -30.07 -35.13
C GLU A 492 6.72 -28.59 -34.75
N SER A 493 6.02 -28.21 -33.69
CA SER A 493 6.02 -26.82 -33.18
C SER A 493 7.41 -26.37 -32.75
N LYS A 494 8.20 -27.24 -32.09
CA LYS A 494 9.61 -26.96 -31.76
C LYS A 494 10.42 -26.65 -33.02
N LYS A 495 10.36 -27.53 -34.00
CA LYS A 495 11.10 -27.37 -35.28
C LYS A 495 10.69 -26.06 -35.96
N LEU A 496 9.40 -25.83 -36.13
CA LEU A 496 8.85 -24.62 -36.75
C LEU A 496 9.38 -23.35 -36.08
N ILE A 497 9.32 -23.27 -34.73
CA ILE A 497 9.76 -22.09 -33.97
C ILE A 497 11.26 -21.86 -34.16
N PHE A 498 12.09 -22.91 -34.11
CA PHE A 498 13.53 -22.77 -34.28
C PHE A 498 13.93 -22.45 -35.71
N ASP A 499 13.21 -22.95 -36.72
CA ASP A 499 13.39 -22.55 -38.11
C ASP A 499 13.09 -21.04 -38.30
N ILE A 500 12.05 -20.52 -37.65
CA ILE A 500 11.73 -19.08 -37.66
C ILE A 500 12.82 -18.26 -36.96
N LEU A 501 13.35 -18.74 -35.83
CA LEU A 501 14.38 -18.05 -35.06
C LEU A 501 15.75 -18.09 -35.75
N SER A 502 16.13 -19.19 -36.38
CA SER A 502 17.41 -19.34 -37.05
C SER A 502 17.59 -18.42 -38.26
N ASN A 503 16.48 -18.04 -38.90
CA ASN A 503 16.46 -17.08 -40.02
C ASN A 503 16.58 -15.61 -39.58
N ARG A 504 16.79 -15.35 -38.28
CA ARG A 504 16.88 -14.00 -37.71
C ARG A 504 18.21 -13.81 -37.00
N ASN A 505 18.76 -12.61 -37.05
CA ASN A 505 19.97 -12.21 -36.32
C ASN A 505 19.66 -11.96 -34.83
N ILE A 506 19.37 -13.02 -34.08
CA ILE A 506 19.01 -12.97 -32.66
C ILE A 506 20.04 -13.75 -31.84
N THR A 507 20.50 -13.21 -30.76
CA THR A 507 21.27 -13.96 -29.75
C THR A 507 20.29 -14.72 -28.85
N ILE A 508 20.49 -16.05 -28.72
CA ILE A 508 19.61 -16.91 -27.92
C ILE A 508 20.40 -17.46 -26.73
N VAL A 509 19.84 -17.35 -25.54
CA VAL A 509 20.31 -17.97 -24.31
C VAL A 509 19.22 -18.91 -23.82
N ASN A 510 19.45 -20.20 -23.89
CA ASN A 510 18.45 -21.24 -23.70
C ASN A 510 18.82 -22.14 -22.50
N SER A 511 18.07 -22.06 -21.43
CA SER A 511 18.11 -23.02 -20.33
C SER A 511 17.30 -24.24 -20.70
N THR A 512 17.95 -25.42 -20.80
CA THR A 512 17.29 -26.64 -21.20
C THR A 512 17.87 -27.87 -20.52
N HIS A 513 17.06 -28.91 -20.35
CA HIS A 513 17.51 -30.26 -19.97
C HIS A 513 17.83 -31.13 -21.17
N ASN A 514 17.24 -30.81 -22.33
CA ASN A 514 17.38 -31.61 -23.58
C ASN A 514 18.22 -30.82 -24.58
N LYS A 515 19.54 -30.93 -24.49
CA LYS A 515 20.46 -30.26 -25.41
C LYS A 515 20.36 -30.78 -26.86
N GLU A 516 19.90 -32.02 -27.05
CA GLU A 516 19.80 -32.69 -28.36
C GLU A 516 18.67 -32.11 -29.24
N ASP A 517 17.72 -31.39 -28.63
CA ASP A 517 16.62 -30.75 -29.36
C ASP A 517 17.07 -29.50 -30.15
N PHE A 518 18.32 -29.05 -30.00
CA PHE A 518 18.78 -27.76 -30.52
C PHE A 518 20.13 -27.81 -31.20
N SER A 519 20.31 -27.07 -32.30
CA SER A 519 21.62 -26.68 -32.78
C SER A 519 22.11 -25.46 -32.00
N TYR A 520 23.28 -25.51 -31.43
CA TYR A 520 23.85 -24.46 -30.61
C TYR A 520 25.34 -24.20 -30.94
N ASN A 521 25.78 -22.95 -30.63
CA ASN A 521 27.17 -22.54 -30.84
C ASN A 521 28.01 -22.70 -29.56
N ASN A 522 27.40 -22.52 -28.39
CA ASN A 522 28.09 -22.58 -27.13
C ASN A 522 27.27 -23.38 -26.10
N HIS A 523 27.97 -24.07 -25.20
CA HIS A 523 27.35 -24.85 -24.15
C HIS A 523 27.95 -24.46 -22.80
N LEU A 524 27.09 -24.06 -21.86
CA LEU A 524 27.41 -23.74 -20.48
C LEU A 524 26.81 -24.80 -19.57
N GLU A 525 27.64 -25.42 -18.75
CA GLU A 525 27.20 -26.40 -17.77
C GLU A 525 27.35 -25.79 -16.36
N ILE A 526 26.26 -25.82 -15.58
CA ILE A 526 26.31 -25.41 -14.18
C ILE A 526 26.48 -26.64 -13.31
N GLN A 527 27.61 -26.71 -12.59
CA GLN A 527 27.93 -27.79 -11.67
C GLN A 527 27.78 -27.29 -10.21
N ILE A 528 27.19 -28.12 -9.35
CA ILE A 528 27.05 -27.84 -7.93
C ILE A 528 28.09 -28.66 -7.17
N ASN A 529 29.04 -27.95 -6.51
CA ASN A 529 30.05 -28.56 -5.66
C ASN A 529 29.99 -27.93 -4.26
N ASN A 530 29.69 -28.73 -3.24
CA ASN A 530 29.68 -28.29 -1.83
C ASN A 530 29.04 -26.91 -1.58
N ASN A 531 27.78 -26.72 -2.01
CA ASN A 531 27.04 -25.43 -1.95
C ASN A 531 27.60 -24.29 -2.84
N SER A 532 28.66 -24.49 -3.61
CA SER A 532 29.11 -23.53 -4.61
C SER A 532 28.63 -23.95 -6.02
N ARG A 533 28.21 -22.96 -6.80
CA ARG A 533 27.78 -23.16 -8.20
C ARG A 533 28.86 -22.63 -9.12
N LYS A 534 29.42 -23.48 -9.97
CA LYS A 534 30.44 -23.12 -10.96
C LYS A 534 29.88 -23.31 -12.37
N VAL A 535 30.10 -22.32 -13.22
CA VAL A 535 29.73 -22.38 -14.63
C VAL A 535 30.96 -22.82 -15.43
N LYS A 536 30.85 -23.91 -16.17
CA LYS A 536 31.88 -24.42 -17.05
C LYS A 536 31.46 -24.19 -18.49
N VAL A 537 32.34 -23.66 -19.32
CA VAL A 537 32.17 -23.57 -20.77
C VAL A 537 32.68 -24.86 -21.37
N LEU A 538 31.84 -25.57 -22.14
CA LEU A 538 32.14 -26.85 -22.79
C LEU A 538 32.37 -26.66 -24.28
#